data_3e3cbb8e2c24abdb0f4a7b590fe4d56d
#
_entry.id   3e3cbb8e2c24abdb0f4a7b590fe4d56d
#
_cell.length_a   1.000
_cell.length_b   1.000
_cell.length_c   1.000
_cell.angle_alpha   90.00
_cell.angle_beta   90.00
_cell.angle_gamma   90.00
#
_symmetry.space_group_name_H-M   'P 1'
#
loop_
_entity.id
_entity.type
_entity.pdbx_description
1 polymer ?
#
loop_
_entity_poly.entity_id
_entity_poly.type
_entity_poly.pdbx_seq_one_letter_code
_entity_poly.pdbx_strand_id
1 'polypeptide(L)'
;MSNQKLQHTIPIRTSSNEPAQNTIKDDLLYIYDALCEKGYNPVNQIIGYIISEDPTYVTSHRNARIKAQKISREDILEVLIKEFLEKYRSNGASQ
;
A
#
# COMPACT_ATOMS: atom_id res chain seq x y z
N MET A 1 20.62 3.69 22.31
CA MET A 1 20.11 3.66 21.68
C MET A 1 19.54 3.70 21.45
N SER A 2 20.00 3.89 21.75
CA SER A 2 19.37 3.96 21.01
C SER A 2 18.56 3.94 20.97
N ASN A 3 18.78 4.14 21.37
CA ASN A 3 17.96 4.20 20.84
C ASN A 3 17.18 4.02 20.83
N GLN A 4 17.27 4.10 21.26
CA GLN A 4 16.58 3.95 20.73
C GLN A 4 15.67 3.83 20.63
N LYS A 5 15.72 3.92 21.23
CA LYS A 5 14.96 3.87 20.73
C LYS A 5 14.09 3.66 20.56
N LEU A 6 14.48 3.70 21.17
CA LEU A 6 13.74 3.55 20.47
C LEU A 6 12.97 3.31 20.29
N GLN A 7 13.03 3.29 20.55
CA GLN A 7 12.43 3.13 19.80
C GLN A 7 11.63 2.96 19.45
N HIS A 8 11.71 2.93 19.85
CA HIS A 8 11.08 2.77 18.98
C HIS A 8 10.78 2.57 18.49
N THR A 9 11.16 2.63 18.92
CA THR A 9 11.19 2.39 18.09
C THR A 9 11.23 2.17 17.61
N ILE A 10 11.48 2.04 17.48
CA ILE A 10 11.84 1.82 16.79
C ILE A 10 12.00 1.96 16.22
N PRO A 11 12.15 1.82 15.85
CA PRO A 11 12.62 1.88 15.10
C PRO A 11 12.75 1.93 14.49
N ILE A 12 13.21 1.53 14.50
CA ILE A 12 13.59 1.76 13.61
C ILE A 12 13.29 1.69 12.49
N ARG A 13 13.23 1.97 12.39
CA ARG A 13 12.56 2.04 11.13
C ARG A 13 13.36 2.61 10.04
N THR A 14 14.50 2.83 10.26
CA THR A 14 15.38 3.33 9.25
C THR A 14 16.05 2.22 8.52
N SER A 15 15.76 1.05 8.88
CA SER A 15 16.38 -0.08 8.27
C SER A 15 16.03 -0.17 6.80
N SER A 16 17.00 -0.50 5.99
CA SER A 16 16.74 -0.72 4.58
C SER A 16 15.97 -2.00 4.33
N ASN A 17 15.75 -2.79 5.37
CA ASN A 17 14.99 -4.01 5.24
C ASN A 17 13.51 -3.76 5.16
N GLU A 18 13.07 -2.57 5.52
CA GLU A 18 11.65 -2.28 5.48
C GLU A 18 11.28 -1.79 4.11
N PRO A 19 10.12 -2.22 3.61
CA PRO A 19 9.70 -1.73 2.32
C PRO A 19 9.43 -0.23 2.39
N ALA A 20 10.01 0.48 1.48
CA ALA A 20 9.74 1.90 1.36
C ALA A 20 8.31 2.09 0.87
N GLN A 21 7.73 3.23 1.20
CA GLN A 21 6.38 3.52 0.72
C GLN A 21 6.34 3.60 -0.80
N ASN A 22 7.44 3.98 -1.43
CA ASN A 22 7.50 3.98 -2.89
C ASN A 22 7.34 2.58 -3.45
N THR A 23 7.92 1.60 -2.78
CA THR A 23 7.78 0.21 -3.21
C THR A 23 6.33 -0.24 -3.10
N ILE A 24 5.67 0.16 -2.03
CA ILE A 24 4.26 -0.17 -1.86
C ILE A 24 3.42 0.50 -2.93
N LYS A 25 3.71 1.76 -3.24
CA LYS A 25 3.00 2.44 -4.31
C LYS A 25 3.15 1.71 -5.63
N ASP A 26 4.37 1.31 -5.94
CA ASP A 26 4.63 0.58 -7.18
C ASP A 26 3.85 -0.72 -7.22
N ASP A 27 3.84 -1.44 -6.10
CA ASP A 27 3.11 -2.70 -6.03
C ASP A 27 1.61 -2.48 -6.18
N LEU A 28 1.09 -1.43 -5.58
CA LEU A 28 -0.33 -1.12 -5.70
C LEU A 28 -0.70 -0.79 -7.14
N LEU A 29 0.16 -0.04 -7.83
CA LEU A 29 -0.09 0.27 -9.23
C LEU A 29 -0.03 -0.99 -10.08
N TYR A 30 0.88 -1.87 -9.76
CA TYR A 30 0.99 -3.15 -10.46
C TYR A 30 -0.29 -3.97 -10.29
N ILE A 31 -0.78 -4.03 -9.05
CA ILE A 31 -2.01 -4.75 -8.76
C ILE A 31 -3.19 -4.13 -9.50
N TYR A 32 -3.24 -2.81 -9.50
CA TYR A 32 -4.28 -2.08 -10.21
C TYR A 32 -4.27 -2.45 -11.69
N ASP A 33 -3.10 -2.42 -12.31
CA ASP A 33 -2.99 -2.73 -13.73
C ASP A 33 -3.40 -4.16 -14.02
N ALA A 34 -2.99 -5.10 -13.18
CA ALA A 34 -3.34 -6.50 -13.37
C ALA A 34 -4.84 -6.70 -13.30
N LEU A 35 -5.50 -6.04 -12.37
CA LEU A 35 -6.95 -6.12 -12.23
C LEU A 35 -7.64 -5.53 -13.46
N CYS A 36 -7.15 -4.40 -13.93
CA CYS A 36 -7.71 -3.78 -15.14
C CYS A 36 -7.56 -4.70 -16.34
N GLU A 37 -6.40 -5.32 -16.47
CA GLU A 37 -6.15 -6.20 -17.63
C GLU A 37 -7.11 -7.37 -17.66
N LYS A 38 -7.56 -7.81 -16.50
CA LYS A 38 -8.50 -8.92 -16.44
C LYS A 38 -9.96 -8.47 -16.41
N GLY A 39 -10.19 -7.17 -16.55
CA GLY A 39 -11.56 -6.67 -16.66
C GLY A 39 -12.26 -6.44 -15.34
N TYR A 40 -11.54 -6.49 -14.23
CA TYR A 40 -12.14 -6.20 -12.94
C TYR A 40 -12.21 -4.72 -12.70
N ASN A 41 -13.09 -4.32 -11.79
CA ASN A 41 -13.08 -2.97 -11.25
C ASN A 41 -12.00 -2.94 -10.17
N PRO A 42 -10.87 -2.28 -10.43
CA PRO A 42 -9.75 -2.42 -9.51
C PRO A 42 -10.00 -1.80 -8.16
N VAL A 43 -10.73 -0.69 -8.11
CA VAL A 43 -10.99 -0.03 -6.84
C VAL A 43 -11.85 -0.92 -5.95
N ASN A 44 -12.91 -1.50 -6.53
CA ASN A 44 -13.78 -2.36 -5.75
C ASN A 44 -13.05 -3.60 -5.25
N GLN A 45 -12.19 -4.17 -6.08
CA GLN A 45 -11.47 -5.37 -5.69
C GLN A 45 -10.46 -5.07 -4.57
N ILE A 46 -9.78 -3.94 -4.68
CA ILE A 46 -8.82 -3.56 -3.66
C ILE A 46 -9.53 -3.28 -2.34
N ILE A 47 -10.68 -2.60 -2.40
CA ILE A 47 -11.47 -2.36 -1.20
C ILE A 47 -11.88 -3.68 -0.57
N GLY A 48 -12.38 -4.60 -1.38
CA GLY A 48 -12.80 -5.89 -0.86
C GLY A 48 -11.67 -6.63 -0.18
N TYR A 49 -10.48 -6.55 -0.77
CA TYR A 49 -9.31 -7.19 -0.19
C TYR A 49 -8.97 -6.57 1.17
N ILE A 50 -8.98 -5.24 1.24
CA ILE A 50 -8.63 -4.55 2.48
C ILE A 50 -9.60 -4.90 3.60
N ILE A 51 -10.89 -4.93 3.26
CA ILE A 51 -11.92 -5.16 4.28
C ILE A 51 -11.92 -6.62 4.73
N SER A 52 -11.80 -7.54 3.80
CA SER A 52 -12.00 -8.96 4.10
C SER A 52 -10.72 -9.71 4.40
N GLU A 53 -9.58 -9.20 3.97
CA GLU A 53 -8.30 -9.90 4.00
C GLU A 53 -8.31 -11.16 3.14
N ASP A 54 -9.27 -11.26 2.25
CA ASP A 54 -9.40 -12.42 1.39
C ASP A 54 -8.59 -12.19 0.13
N PRO A 55 -7.47 -12.90 -0.06
CA PRO A 55 -6.62 -12.64 -1.22
C PRO A 55 -7.28 -12.96 -2.55
N THR A 56 -8.39 -13.69 -2.55
CA THR A 56 -9.06 -13.97 -3.81
C THR A 56 -9.68 -12.74 -4.45
N TYR A 57 -9.82 -11.65 -3.70
CA TYR A 57 -10.23 -10.39 -4.31
C TYR A 57 -9.20 -9.84 -5.30
N VAL A 58 -7.95 -10.28 -5.18
CA VAL A 58 -6.90 -9.82 -6.08
C VAL A 58 -6.63 -10.94 -7.10
N THR A 59 -6.68 -10.60 -8.37
CA THR A 59 -6.44 -11.57 -9.42
C THR A 59 -5.05 -12.20 -9.29
N SER A 60 -4.93 -13.46 -9.66
CA SER A 60 -3.63 -14.11 -9.71
C SER A 60 -2.84 -13.74 -10.97
N HIS A 61 -3.48 -13.01 -11.88
CA HIS A 61 -2.85 -12.59 -13.12
C HIS A 61 -1.57 -11.80 -12.81
N ARG A 62 -0.49 -12.16 -13.48
CA ARG A 62 0.79 -11.48 -13.30
C ARG A 62 1.28 -11.48 -11.86
N ASN A 63 0.86 -12.48 -11.09
CA ASN A 63 1.29 -12.62 -9.70
C ASN A 63 0.84 -11.48 -8.80
N ALA A 64 -0.21 -10.77 -9.21
CA ALA A 64 -0.69 -9.63 -8.41
C ALA A 64 -1.14 -10.07 -7.02
N ARG A 65 -1.78 -11.23 -6.93
CA ARG A 65 -2.23 -11.74 -5.63
C ARG A 65 -1.06 -11.97 -4.68
N ILE A 66 0.03 -12.53 -5.20
CA ILE A 66 1.21 -12.75 -4.38
C ILE A 66 1.80 -11.43 -3.91
N LYS A 67 1.86 -10.45 -4.79
CA LYS A 67 2.33 -9.13 -4.38
C LYS A 67 1.48 -8.54 -3.27
N ALA A 68 0.17 -8.64 -3.42
CA ALA A 68 -0.74 -8.09 -2.42
C ALA A 68 -0.52 -8.74 -1.06
N GLN A 69 -0.29 -10.05 -1.04
CA GLN A 69 -0.14 -10.77 0.21
C GLN A 69 1.13 -10.43 0.95
N LYS A 70 2.08 -9.78 0.29
CA LYS A 70 3.32 -9.37 0.92
C LYS A 70 3.24 -8.01 1.58
N ILE A 71 2.12 -7.32 1.43
CA ILE A 71 1.94 -5.99 1.99
C ILE A 71 0.82 -6.05 3.01
N SER A 72 1.05 -5.48 4.19
CA SER A 72 -0.01 -5.45 5.19
C SER A 72 -1.09 -4.47 4.77
N ARG A 73 -2.31 -4.74 5.21
CA ARG A 73 -3.43 -3.86 4.92
C ARG A 73 -3.19 -2.47 5.49
N GLU A 74 -2.60 -2.43 6.67
CA GLU A 74 -2.32 -1.15 7.30
C GLU A 74 -1.37 -0.32 6.46
N ASP A 75 -0.35 -0.97 5.88
CA ASP A 75 0.60 -0.25 5.05
C ASP A 75 -0.07 0.25 3.78
N ILE A 76 -0.96 -0.54 3.20
CA ILE A 76 -1.69 -0.10 2.03
C ILE A 76 -2.53 1.14 2.37
N LEU A 77 -3.24 1.06 3.49
CA LEU A 77 -4.09 2.18 3.90
C LEU A 77 -3.26 3.41 4.19
N GLU A 78 -2.13 3.24 4.84
CA GLU A 78 -1.27 4.37 5.15
C GLU A 78 -0.82 5.07 3.89
N VAL A 79 -0.36 4.31 2.91
CA VAL A 79 0.10 4.90 1.66
C VAL A 79 -1.04 5.63 0.97
N LEU A 80 -2.20 5.01 0.88
CA LEU A 80 -3.33 5.61 0.19
C LEU A 80 -3.80 6.88 0.88
N ILE A 81 -3.88 6.85 2.18
CA ILE A 81 -4.36 8.00 2.94
C ILE A 81 -3.35 9.14 2.85
N LYS A 82 -2.07 8.83 3.01
CA LYS A 82 -1.06 9.88 2.94
C LYS A 82 -1.01 10.50 1.55
N GLU A 83 -1.07 9.68 0.51
CA GLU A 83 -1.05 10.21 -0.83
C GLU A 83 -2.23 11.13 -1.09
N PHE A 84 -3.41 10.71 -0.65
CA PHE A 84 -4.60 11.50 -0.84
C PHE A 84 -4.50 12.82 -0.10
N LEU A 85 -4.18 12.72 1.20
CA LEU A 85 -4.18 13.91 2.04
C LEU A 85 -3.09 14.89 1.64
N GLU A 86 -1.91 14.38 1.35
CA GLU A 86 -0.81 15.25 1.01
C GLU A 86 -1.04 15.95 -0.32
N LYS A 87 -1.60 15.21 -1.26
CA LYS A 87 -1.88 15.80 -2.56
C LYS A 87 -2.92 16.91 -2.46
N TYR A 88 -4.00 16.63 -1.76
CA TYR A 88 -5.07 17.62 -1.68
C TYR A 88 -4.73 18.73 -0.72
N ARG A 89 -3.97 18.42 0.31
CA ARG A 89 -3.54 19.46 1.22
C ARG A 89 -2.60 20.43 0.53
N SER A 90 -1.68 19.91 -0.26
CA SER A 90 -0.78 20.78 -1.00
C SER A 90 -1.55 21.71 -1.91
N ASN A 91 -2.54 21.17 -2.61
CA ASN A 91 -3.35 21.98 -3.50
C ASN A 91 -4.25 22.89 -2.71
N GLY A 92 -4.82 22.38 -1.64
CA GLY A 92 -5.76 23.14 -0.86
C GLY A 92 -5.11 24.17 0.02
N ALA A 93 -3.89 23.90 0.46
CA ALA A 93 -3.21 24.83 1.34
C ALA A 93 -2.92 26.14 0.65
N SER A 94 -2.91 26.10 -0.66
CA SER A 94 -2.64 27.31 -1.40
C SER A 94 -3.85 28.23 -1.42
N GLN A 95 -4.98 27.73 -0.97
CA GLN A 95 -6.14 28.57 -0.94
C GLN A 95 -6.14 29.44 0.25
#